data_56e09620ff5de0bb7a35cc504e0febe5
#
_entry.id   56e09620ff5de0bb7a35cc504e0febe5
#
_cell.length_a   1.000
_cell.length_b   1.000
_cell.length_c   1.000
_cell.angle_alpha   90.00
_cell.angle_beta   90.00
_cell.angle_gamma   90.00
#
_symmetry.space_group_name_H-M   'P 1'
#
loop_
_entity.id
_entity.type
_entity.pdbx_description
1 polymer ?
#
loop_
_entity_poly.entity_id
_entity_poly.type
_entity_poly.pdbx_seq_one_letter_code
_entity_poly.pdbx_strand_id
1 'polypeptide(L)'
;MDQRKKTLSTEIVRIKDKPFKGNFNKEKMFADKDYILKRMGEIILLDVREPEFFAGTKKLDCIPTRGRIPGAFNLPTSCAFNEDCTYKSKEKLKEIAESAAGSDRNVEIVTYCDIGHCCPTWVCILKHLFGL
;
A
#
# COMPACT_ATOMS: atom_id res chain seq x y z
N MET A 1 19.38 -14.55 -15.02
CA MET A 1 18.07 -13.88 -15.25
C MET A 1 17.88 -13.72 -16.75
N ASP A 2 16.93 -14.44 -17.30
CA ASP A 2 16.62 -14.42 -18.74
C ASP A 2 15.89 -13.08 -19.06
N GLN A 3 16.64 -12.11 -19.53
CA GLN A 3 16.06 -10.89 -20.12
C GLN A 3 15.50 -11.26 -21.49
N ARG A 4 14.28 -11.77 -21.51
CA ARG A 4 13.54 -11.95 -22.75
C ARG A 4 13.41 -10.59 -23.42
N LYS A 5 14.15 -10.39 -24.50
CA LYS A 5 13.96 -9.23 -25.39
C LYS A 5 12.51 -9.24 -25.86
N LYS A 6 11.67 -8.42 -25.22
CA LYS A 6 10.29 -8.23 -25.67
C LYS A 6 10.31 -7.37 -26.92
N THR A 7 9.87 -7.92 -28.04
CA THR A 7 9.67 -7.16 -29.25
C THR A 7 8.49 -6.22 -29.04
N LEU A 8 8.71 -4.92 -29.23
CA LEU A 8 7.62 -3.95 -29.21
C LEU A 8 6.81 -4.10 -30.51
N SER A 9 5.50 -4.08 -30.42
CA SER A 9 4.59 -4.07 -31.55
C SER A 9 3.83 -2.74 -31.59
N THR A 10 3.64 -2.21 -32.80
CA THR A 10 2.77 -1.06 -33.06
C THR A 10 1.36 -1.49 -33.51
N GLU A 11 1.10 -2.79 -33.56
CA GLU A 11 -0.21 -3.31 -33.93
C GLU A 11 -1.25 -3.00 -32.85
N ILE A 12 -2.39 -2.47 -33.32
CA ILE A 12 -3.54 -2.23 -32.44
C ILE A 12 -4.23 -3.57 -32.18
N VAL A 13 -4.04 -4.11 -31.00
CA VAL A 13 -4.74 -5.33 -30.58
C VAL A 13 -6.19 -4.97 -30.24
N ARG A 14 -7.13 -5.44 -31.04
CA ARG A 14 -8.57 -5.36 -30.70
C ARG A 14 -8.89 -6.41 -29.64
N ILE A 15 -9.05 -5.96 -28.41
CA ILE A 15 -9.45 -6.82 -27.30
C ILE A 15 -10.95 -7.11 -27.45
N LYS A 16 -11.33 -8.39 -27.48
CA LYS A 16 -12.75 -8.78 -27.41
C LYS A 16 -13.23 -8.56 -25.98
N ASP A 17 -14.37 -7.90 -25.83
CA ASP A 17 -15.02 -7.70 -24.55
C ASP A 17 -15.28 -9.07 -23.89
N LYS A 18 -14.72 -9.23 -22.70
CA LYS A 18 -15.00 -10.39 -21.84
C LYS A 18 -15.74 -9.89 -20.60
N PRO A 19 -16.91 -10.47 -20.29
CA PRO A 19 -17.61 -10.08 -19.07
C PRO A 19 -16.75 -10.42 -17.86
N PHE A 20 -16.39 -9.40 -17.08
CA PHE A 20 -15.70 -9.56 -15.81
C PHE A 20 -16.73 -9.51 -14.68
N LYS A 21 -16.86 -10.61 -13.94
CA LYS A 21 -17.66 -10.67 -12.71
C LYS A 21 -16.71 -10.72 -11.51
N GLY A 22 -16.41 -9.57 -10.95
CA GLY A 22 -15.66 -9.46 -9.70
C GLY A 22 -16.61 -9.47 -8.49
N ASN A 23 -16.23 -10.14 -7.42
CA ASN A 23 -16.94 -10.05 -6.16
C ASN A 23 -16.15 -9.09 -5.25
N PHE A 24 -16.63 -7.85 -5.13
CA PHE A 24 -15.98 -6.81 -4.34
C PHE A 24 -16.62 -6.75 -2.95
N ASN A 25 -15.85 -7.14 -1.93
CA ASN A 25 -16.28 -7.04 -0.55
C ASN A 25 -15.73 -5.74 0.07
N LYS A 26 -16.51 -4.67 0.02
CA LYS A 26 -16.14 -3.35 0.51
C LYS A 26 -15.82 -3.37 2.01
N GLU A 27 -16.58 -4.09 2.81
CA GLU A 27 -16.43 -4.15 4.27
C GLU A 27 -15.10 -4.77 4.73
N LYS A 28 -14.56 -5.67 3.90
CA LYS A 28 -13.25 -6.30 4.16
C LYS A 28 -12.05 -5.54 3.58
N MET A 29 -12.32 -4.51 2.78
CA MET A 29 -11.26 -3.81 2.03
C MET A 29 -11.05 -2.36 2.49
N PHE A 30 -12.03 -1.76 3.13
CA PHE A 30 -12.00 -0.36 3.52
C PHE A 30 -12.30 -0.18 5.00
N ALA A 31 -11.43 0.56 5.68
CA ALA A 31 -11.65 1.07 7.02
C ALA A 31 -12.04 2.54 6.91
N ASP A 32 -13.22 2.90 7.37
CA ASP A 32 -13.64 4.29 7.44
C ASP A 32 -13.12 4.99 8.71
N LYS A 33 -13.38 6.28 8.80
CA LYS A 33 -12.96 7.10 9.94
C LYS A 33 -13.48 6.56 11.27
N ASP A 34 -14.75 6.13 11.33
CA ASP A 34 -15.37 5.70 12.57
C ASP A 34 -14.81 4.34 13.01
N TYR A 35 -14.53 3.46 12.06
CA TYR A 35 -13.84 2.20 12.30
C TYR A 35 -12.45 2.43 12.91
N ILE A 36 -11.66 3.30 12.31
CA ILE A 36 -10.32 3.63 12.80
C ILE A 36 -10.39 4.23 14.20
N LEU A 37 -11.28 5.20 14.42
CA LEU A 37 -11.41 5.85 15.73
C LEU A 37 -11.79 4.88 16.86
N LYS A 38 -12.66 3.93 16.58
CA LYS A 38 -13.06 2.89 17.55
C LYS A 38 -11.96 1.90 17.88
N ARG A 39 -11.06 1.66 16.92
CA ARG A 39 -10.02 0.63 17.01
C ARG A 39 -8.61 1.20 17.23
N MET A 40 -8.50 2.52 17.51
CA MET A 40 -7.21 3.14 17.83
C MET A 40 -6.55 2.47 19.03
N GLY A 41 -5.29 2.04 18.84
CA GLY A 41 -4.52 1.29 19.84
C GLY A 41 -4.66 -0.24 19.75
N GLU A 42 -5.65 -0.75 19.01
CA GLU A 42 -5.83 -2.19 18.77
C GLU A 42 -5.33 -2.62 17.38
N ILE A 43 -5.30 -1.69 16.44
CA ILE A 43 -4.86 -1.89 15.05
C ILE A 43 -3.54 -1.18 14.79
N ILE A 44 -2.79 -1.66 13.81
CA ILE A 44 -1.59 -1.01 13.31
C ILE A 44 -1.97 -0.11 12.14
N LEU A 45 -1.75 1.20 12.29
CA LEU A 45 -1.96 2.17 11.22
C LEU A 45 -0.65 2.41 10.48
N LEU A 46 -0.61 2.14 9.19
CA LEU A 46 0.55 2.39 8.33
C LEU A 46 0.27 3.55 7.38
N ASP A 47 0.96 4.66 7.58
CA ASP A 47 1.01 5.76 6.65
C ASP A 47 1.99 5.44 5.53
N VAL A 48 1.48 5.20 4.33
CA VAL A 48 2.30 4.79 3.17
C VAL A 48 2.76 5.96 2.30
N ARG A 49 2.55 7.20 2.79
CA ARG A 49 3.07 8.41 2.15
C ARG A 49 4.56 8.59 2.43
N GLU A 50 5.19 9.43 1.62
CA GLU A 50 6.59 9.80 1.83
C GLU A 50 6.79 10.54 3.18
N PRO A 51 8.01 10.48 3.76
CA PRO A 51 8.28 10.97 5.12
C PRO A 51 7.88 12.43 5.35
N GLU A 52 7.97 13.29 4.33
CA GLU A 52 7.61 14.72 4.45
C GLU A 52 6.12 14.91 4.72
N PHE A 53 5.26 14.06 4.13
CA PHE A 53 3.81 14.09 4.38
C PHE A 53 3.50 13.56 5.79
N PHE A 54 4.16 12.48 6.19
CA PHE A 54 4.04 11.92 7.53
C PHE A 54 4.48 12.91 8.62
N ALA A 55 5.60 13.60 8.41
CA ALA A 55 6.11 14.63 9.32
C ALA A 55 5.27 15.91 9.31
N GLY A 56 4.41 16.11 8.29
CA GLY A 56 3.59 17.30 8.14
C GLY A 56 4.33 18.51 7.55
N THR A 57 5.53 18.33 7.02
CA THR A 57 6.27 19.40 6.33
C THR A 57 5.70 19.66 4.94
N LYS A 58 5.03 18.67 4.35
CA LYS A 58 4.41 18.72 3.03
C LYS A 58 2.96 18.25 3.08
N LYS A 59 2.11 18.75 2.19
CA LYS A 59 0.74 18.27 1.96
C LYS A 59 0.36 18.46 0.49
N LEU A 60 -0.65 17.72 0.03
CA LEU A 60 -1.32 18.00 -1.24
C LEU A 60 -2.28 19.18 -1.07
N ASP A 61 -2.51 19.96 -2.13
CA ASP A 61 -3.39 21.14 -2.08
C ASP A 61 -4.83 20.77 -1.76
N CYS A 62 -5.28 19.58 -2.20
CA CYS A 62 -6.63 19.07 -1.92
C CYS A 62 -6.81 18.55 -0.48
N ILE A 63 -5.74 18.47 0.33
CA ILE A 63 -5.81 18.00 1.71
C ILE A 63 -5.82 19.21 2.66
N PRO A 64 -6.82 19.33 3.54
CA PRO A 64 -6.98 20.53 4.39
C PRO A 64 -5.91 20.61 5.48
N THR A 65 -5.47 19.47 6.04
CA THR A 65 -4.58 19.43 7.20
C THR A 65 -3.25 18.75 6.88
N ARG A 66 -2.20 19.12 7.63
CA ARG A 66 -0.87 18.50 7.56
C ARG A 66 -0.75 17.44 8.66
N GLY A 67 0.27 16.57 8.50
CA GLY A 67 0.63 15.59 9.51
C GLY A 67 -0.01 14.22 9.29
N ARG A 68 -0.16 13.46 10.35
CA ARG A 68 -0.53 12.04 10.33
C ARG A 68 -1.62 11.72 11.36
N ILE A 69 -2.22 10.56 11.22
CA ILE A 69 -3.10 10.01 12.26
C ILE A 69 -2.24 9.66 13.49
N PRO A 70 -2.62 10.09 14.70
CA PRO A 70 -1.89 9.73 15.92
C PRO A 70 -1.71 8.22 16.06
N GLY A 71 -0.51 7.79 16.47
CA GLY A 71 -0.18 6.37 16.62
C GLY A 71 0.17 5.63 15.31
N ALA A 72 0.12 6.30 14.15
CA ALA A 72 0.52 5.69 12.89
C ALA A 72 2.04 5.56 12.76
N PHE A 73 2.48 4.48 12.11
CA PHE A 73 3.86 4.26 11.69
C PHE A 73 4.02 4.63 10.21
N ASN A 74 5.20 5.12 9.83
CA ASN A 74 5.46 5.44 8.42
C ASN A 74 6.07 4.25 7.69
N LEU A 75 5.44 3.88 6.59
CA LEU A 75 5.93 2.85 5.67
C LEU A 75 5.81 3.34 4.22
N PRO A 76 6.71 4.23 3.77
CA PRO A 76 6.61 4.85 2.46
C PRO A 76 6.51 3.82 1.34
N THR A 77 5.65 4.11 0.36
CA THR A 77 5.49 3.22 -0.81
C THR A 77 6.79 3.10 -1.60
N SER A 78 7.60 4.15 -1.65
CA SER A 78 8.92 4.15 -2.28
C SER A 78 9.86 3.09 -1.72
N CYS A 79 9.73 2.73 -0.44
CA CYS A 79 10.54 1.70 0.19
C CYS A 79 10.35 0.30 -0.42
N ALA A 80 9.25 0.07 -1.15
CA ALA A 80 8.99 -1.22 -1.80
C ALA A 80 9.80 -1.44 -3.08
N PHE A 81 10.40 -0.39 -3.64
CA PHE A 81 11.02 -0.42 -4.96
C PHE A 81 12.53 -0.24 -4.91
N ASN A 82 13.21 -0.79 -5.90
CA ASN A 82 14.59 -0.52 -6.25
C ASN A 82 14.68 0.76 -7.10
N GLU A 83 15.89 1.26 -7.34
CA GLU A 83 16.13 2.45 -8.18
C GLU A 83 15.63 2.28 -9.62
N ASP A 84 15.60 1.06 -10.13
CA ASP A 84 15.08 0.71 -11.46
C ASP A 84 13.55 0.52 -11.48
N CYS A 85 12.84 0.93 -10.44
CA CYS A 85 11.40 0.79 -10.26
C CYS A 85 10.88 -0.66 -10.20
N THR A 86 11.73 -1.65 -10.06
CA THR A 86 11.33 -3.03 -9.76
C THR A 86 11.05 -3.20 -8.26
N TYR A 87 10.23 -4.17 -7.89
CA TYR A 87 10.06 -4.50 -6.47
C TYR A 87 11.36 -5.07 -5.87
N LYS A 88 11.63 -4.73 -4.62
CA LYS A 88 12.68 -5.38 -3.83
C LYS A 88 12.41 -6.88 -3.69
N SER A 89 13.44 -7.63 -3.29
CA SER A 89 13.26 -9.07 -3.03
C SER A 89 12.23 -9.32 -1.93
N LYS A 90 11.63 -10.51 -1.95
CA LYS A 90 10.60 -10.91 -0.97
C LYS A 90 11.13 -10.80 0.47
N GLU A 91 12.37 -11.19 0.69
CA GLU A 91 13.04 -11.15 1.99
C GLU A 91 13.19 -9.70 2.46
N LYS A 92 13.61 -8.82 1.56
CA LYS A 92 13.78 -7.39 1.89
C LYS A 92 12.45 -6.69 2.14
N LEU A 93 11.42 -7.00 1.34
CA LEU A 93 10.06 -6.48 1.57
C LEU A 93 9.50 -6.94 2.92
N LYS A 94 9.78 -8.19 3.31
CA LYS A 94 9.38 -8.72 4.61
C LYS A 94 10.07 -7.99 5.75
N GLU A 95 11.38 -7.82 5.68
CA GLU A 95 12.17 -7.07 6.68
C GLU A 95 11.63 -5.65 6.87
N ILE A 96 11.38 -4.94 5.77
CA ILE A 96 10.85 -3.57 5.78
C ILE A 96 9.44 -3.54 6.41
N ALA A 97 8.57 -4.45 6.03
CA ALA A 97 7.21 -4.52 6.57
C ALA A 97 7.21 -4.85 8.08
N GLU A 98 8.01 -5.83 8.50
CA GLU A 98 8.12 -6.22 9.91
C GLU A 98 8.75 -5.12 10.78
N SER A 99 9.66 -4.32 10.24
CA SER A 99 10.22 -3.18 10.96
C SER A 99 9.19 -2.07 11.26
N ALA A 100 8.17 -1.92 10.41
CA ALA A 100 7.14 -0.90 10.56
C ALA A 100 5.88 -1.42 11.29
N ALA A 101 5.48 -2.66 11.00
CA ALA A 101 4.24 -3.25 11.51
C ALA A 101 4.44 -4.28 12.63
N GLY A 102 5.71 -4.63 12.93
CA GLY A 102 5.99 -5.78 13.80
C GLY A 102 5.78 -7.11 13.09
N SER A 103 6.01 -8.20 13.81
CA SER A 103 5.93 -9.58 13.30
C SER A 103 4.67 -10.33 13.74
N ASP A 104 3.82 -9.72 14.57
CA ASP A 104 2.56 -10.33 15.00
C ASP A 104 1.53 -10.29 13.88
N ARG A 105 1.17 -11.48 13.39
CA ARG A 105 0.22 -11.67 12.29
C ARG A 105 -1.25 -11.66 12.71
N ASN A 106 -1.52 -11.62 14.01
CA ASN A 106 -2.87 -11.57 14.55
C ASN A 106 -3.38 -10.14 14.70
N VAL A 107 -2.52 -9.14 14.54
CA VAL A 107 -2.89 -7.73 14.62
C VAL A 107 -3.34 -7.25 13.24
N GLU A 108 -4.50 -6.62 13.21
CA GLU A 108 -5.02 -6.01 11.99
C GLU A 108 -4.18 -4.81 11.56
N ILE A 109 -3.86 -4.75 10.28
CA ILE A 109 -3.10 -3.68 9.68
C ILE A 109 -4.00 -2.87 8.75
N VAL A 110 -4.07 -1.57 8.97
CA VAL A 110 -4.75 -0.62 8.09
C VAL A 110 -3.73 0.31 7.45
N THR A 111 -3.69 0.34 6.13
CA THR A 111 -2.84 1.28 5.38
C THR A 111 -3.65 2.50 4.97
N TYR A 112 -3.06 3.68 5.01
CA TYR A 112 -3.71 4.89 4.51
C TYR A 112 -2.73 5.81 3.76
N CYS A 113 -3.30 6.63 2.88
CA CYS A 113 -2.62 7.73 2.20
C CYS A 113 -3.62 8.87 1.96
N ASP A 114 -3.26 9.87 1.17
CA ASP A 114 -4.14 11.03 0.93
C ASP A 114 -5.33 10.73 0.00
N ILE A 115 -5.09 10.02 -1.12
CA ILE A 115 -6.07 9.81 -2.20
C ILE A 115 -6.28 8.35 -2.61
N GLY A 116 -5.77 7.40 -1.82
CA GLY A 116 -5.94 5.96 -2.09
C GLY A 116 -4.99 5.36 -3.14
N HIS A 117 -4.07 6.14 -3.71
CA HIS A 117 -3.17 5.68 -4.78
C HIS A 117 -2.06 4.75 -4.30
N CYS A 118 -1.49 5.04 -3.12
CA CYS A 118 -0.29 4.34 -2.63
C CYS A 118 -0.64 3.09 -1.80
N CYS A 119 -1.80 3.08 -1.15
CA CYS A 119 -2.22 1.99 -0.28
C CYS A 119 -2.23 0.60 -0.93
N PRO A 120 -2.72 0.42 -2.19
CA PRO A 120 -2.78 -0.90 -2.79
C PRO A 120 -1.45 -1.63 -2.87
N THR A 121 -0.35 -0.91 -3.03
CA THR A 121 1.00 -1.50 -3.10
C THR A 121 1.30 -2.30 -1.84
N TRP A 122 1.22 -1.68 -0.67
CA TRP A 122 1.50 -2.36 0.58
C TRP A 122 0.43 -3.36 0.98
N VAL A 123 -0.85 -3.11 0.65
CA VAL A 123 -1.91 -4.11 0.86
C VAL A 123 -1.61 -5.40 0.09
N CYS A 124 -1.22 -5.30 -1.18
CA CYS A 124 -0.86 -6.47 -1.98
C CYS A 124 0.38 -7.19 -1.43
N ILE A 125 1.42 -6.44 -1.04
CA ILE A 125 2.65 -6.99 -0.46
C ILE A 125 2.35 -7.71 0.86
N LEU A 126 1.63 -7.07 1.78
CA LEU A 126 1.28 -7.62 3.09
C LEU A 126 0.46 -8.90 2.94
N LYS A 127 -0.55 -8.90 2.07
CA LYS A 127 -1.34 -10.10 1.76
C LYS A 127 -0.48 -11.24 1.22
N HIS A 128 0.44 -10.93 0.30
CA HIS A 128 1.30 -11.95 -0.31
C HIS A 128 2.36 -12.48 0.66
N LEU A 129 2.95 -11.62 1.50
CA LEU A 129 4.00 -12.01 2.44
C LEU A 129 3.47 -12.65 3.72
N PHE A 130 2.34 -12.17 4.23
CA PHE A 130 1.79 -12.59 5.52
C PHE A 130 0.51 -13.42 5.41
N GLY A 131 -0.07 -13.53 4.21
CA GLY A 131 -1.29 -14.30 4.00
C GLY A 131 -2.54 -13.64 4.60
N LEU A 132 -2.52 -12.30 4.72
CA LEU A 132 -3.62 -11.48 5.25
C LEU A 132 -4.77 -11.35 4.26
#